data_293d2638065c8ae50d6f8fe4b046a7c7
#
_entry.id   293d2638065c8ae50d6f8fe4b046a7c7
#
_cell.length_a   1.000
_cell.length_b   1.000
_cell.length_c   1.000
_cell.angle_alpha   90.00
_cell.angle_beta   90.00
_cell.angle_gamma   90.00
#
_symmetry.space_group_name_H-M   'P 1'
#
loop_
_entity.id
_entity.type
_entity.pdbx_description
1 polymer ?
#
loop_
_entity_poly.entity_id
_entity_poly.type
_entity_poly.pdbx_seq_one_letter_code
_entity_poly.pdbx_strand_id
1 'polypeptide(L)'
;MNVALTGAAGYIGSHILNELHDHGHEVTALVRDDAQADVVAAHGATPAVVDLYDQSSVAKQLADADGAVHTASPGDDTSAALDSAVADAAIGVFVGTGRAYLQISGLWVYGSNRSITEDSPFNAPALVSWREPIERRVLGASGMRGVVIVSGSAYGDGGGGIPGLLLGSPRDDDGNLIMVGTGRQHWDTVHVADLAVLFRRVLEDGSARGRYVVDDGANPTVAELTQAAAVAVGAPGAVPGSDDEARARLGNAFAEVLLLDQGTDAVSARSELDWRPSRPSLVDEFRNGSYRT
;
A
#
# COMPACT_ATOMS: atom_id res chain seq x y z
N MET A 1 -20.16 -10.80 3.80
CA MET A 1 -19.66 -11.21 2.46
C MET A 1 -18.56 -12.23 2.68
N ASN A 2 -18.38 -13.15 1.73
CA ASN A 2 -17.19 -13.99 1.65
C ASN A 2 -16.15 -13.28 0.79
N VAL A 3 -15.00 -12.88 1.36
CA VAL A 3 -13.98 -12.07 0.71
C VAL A 3 -12.70 -12.88 0.54
N ALA A 4 -12.21 -13.02 -0.69
CA ALA A 4 -10.89 -13.58 -0.94
C ALA A 4 -9.82 -12.49 -0.73
N LEU A 5 -8.84 -12.75 0.13
CA LEU A 5 -7.77 -11.79 0.45
C LEU A 5 -6.40 -12.42 0.20
N THR A 6 -5.60 -11.84 -0.67
CA THR A 6 -4.18 -12.16 -0.80
C THR A 6 -3.33 -11.21 0.03
N GLY A 7 -2.20 -11.69 0.54
CA GLY A 7 -1.33 -10.88 1.39
C GLY A 7 -1.82 -10.68 2.82
N ALA A 8 -2.83 -11.45 3.26
CA ALA A 8 -3.45 -11.36 4.58
C ALA A 8 -2.47 -11.50 5.77
N ALA A 9 -1.35 -12.22 5.60
CA ALA A 9 -0.30 -12.34 6.61
C ALA A 9 0.73 -11.19 6.55
N GLY A 10 0.63 -10.28 5.57
CA GLY A 10 1.50 -9.11 5.41
C GLY A 10 1.02 -7.89 6.19
N TYR A 11 1.83 -6.83 6.23
CA TYR A 11 1.56 -5.63 7.00
C TYR A 11 0.19 -4.99 6.67
N ILE A 12 -0.06 -4.64 5.42
CA ILE A 12 -1.34 -4.02 5.02
C ILE A 12 -2.47 -5.04 5.08
N GLY A 13 -2.23 -6.26 4.58
CA GLY A 13 -3.27 -7.28 4.48
C GLY A 13 -3.79 -7.76 5.84
N SER A 14 -2.96 -7.80 6.88
CA SER A 14 -3.40 -8.18 8.23
C SER A 14 -4.36 -7.15 8.85
N HIS A 15 -4.14 -5.86 8.60
CA HIS A 15 -5.06 -4.82 9.03
C HIS A 15 -6.39 -4.89 8.27
N ILE A 16 -6.35 -5.18 6.95
CA ILE A 16 -7.55 -5.40 6.16
C ILE A 16 -8.30 -6.66 6.64
N LEU A 17 -7.59 -7.74 6.94
CA LEU A 17 -8.19 -8.95 7.50
C LEU A 17 -8.94 -8.65 8.79
N ASN A 18 -8.29 -7.98 9.76
CA ASN A 18 -8.91 -7.63 11.03
C ASN A 18 -10.12 -6.71 10.83
N GLU A 19 -10.01 -5.67 10.00
CA GLU A 19 -11.09 -4.74 9.70
C GLU A 19 -12.31 -5.44 9.09
N LEU A 20 -12.09 -6.37 8.14
CA LEU A 20 -13.16 -7.16 7.53
C LEU A 20 -13.81 -8.12 8.53
N HIS A 21 -13.00 -8.82 9.32
CA HIS A 21 -13.49 -9.76 10.34
C HIS A 21 -14.33 -9.05 11.42
N ASP A 22 -13.85 -7.90 11.93
CA ASP A 22 -14.53 -7.11 12.96
C ASP A 22 -15.90 -6.55 12.47
N HIS A 23 -16.07 -6.45 11.14
CA HIS A 23 -17.32 -6.00 10.52
C HIS A 23 -18.16 -7.15 9.95
N GLY A 24 -17.89 -8.40 10.35
CA GLY A 24 -18.72 -9.56 10.07
C GLY A 24 -18.57 -10.13 8.66
N HIS A 25 -17.46 -9.87 7.98
CA HIS A 25 -17.13 -10.54 6.72
C HIS A 25 -16.42 -11.87 7.01
N GLU A 26 -16.70 -12.88 6.19
CA GLU A 26 -15.93 -14.12 6.15
C GLU A 26 -14.76 -13.94 5.20
N VAL A 27 -13.53 -14.19 5.66
CA VAL A 27 -12.34 -13.98 4.85
C VAL A 27 -11.68 -15.31 4.52
N THR A 28 -11.55 -15.61 3.23
CA THR A 28 -10.68 -16.68 2.73
C THR A 28 -9.32 -16.05 2.38
N ALA A 29 -8.31 -16.35 3.21
CA ALA A 29 -6.96 -15.82 3.05
C ALA A 29 -6.13 -16.74 2.14
N LEU A 30 -5.76 -16.27 0.96
CA LEU A 30 -4.88 -16.97 0.03
C LEU A 30 -3.43 -16.78 0.49
N VAL A 31 -2.80 -17.82 0.96
CA VAL A 31 -1.47 -17.83 1.57
C VAL A 31 -0.53 -18.81 0.83
N ARG A 32 0.78 -18.61 0.94
CA ARG A 32 1.75 -19.39 0.20
C ARG A 32 2.21 -20.67 0.92
N ASP A 33 2.03 -20.75 2.25
CA ASP A 33 2.54 -21.86 3.07
C ASP A 33 1.74 -22.02 4.37
N ASP A 34 1.97 -23.13 5.07
CA ASP A 34 1.28 -23.48 6.32
C ASP A 34 1.61 -22.49 7.45
N ALA A 35 2.81 -21.91 7.48
CA ALA A 35 3.17 -20.94 8.51
C ALA A 35 2.31 -19.66 8.40
N GLN A 36 2.05 -19.19 7.18
CA GLN A 36 1.10 -18.09 6.95
C GLN A 36 -0.34 -18.53 7.21
N ALA A 37 -0.69 -19.79 6.91
CA ALA A 37 -2.02 -20.32 7.21
C ALA A 37 -2.33 -20.26 8.71
N ASP A 38 -1.40 -20.65 9.57
CA ASP A 38 -1.54 -20.58 11.03
C ASP A 38 -1.73 -19.12 11.49
N VAL A 39 -0.96 -18.18 10.92
CA VAL A 39 -1.07 -16.76 11.26
C VAL A 39 -2.46 -16.21 10.93
N VAL A 40 -2.95 -16.43 9.72
CA VAL A 40 -4.24 -15.85 9.31
C VAL A 40 -5.43 -16.55 10.00
N ALA A 41 -5.32 -17.84 10.30
CA ALA A 41 -6.33 -18.58 11.07
C ALA A 41 -6.48 -18.04 12.50
N ALA A 42 -5.36 -17.65 13.14
CA ALA A 42 -5.39 -17.01 14.46
C ALA A 42 -6.12 -15.66 14.46
N HIS A 43 -6.26 -15.02 13.30
CA HIS A 43 -7.03 -13.78 13.08
C HIS A 43 -8.42 -14.02 12.50
N GLY A 44 -8.95 -15.24 12.55
CA GLY A 44 -10.31 -15.57 12.17
C GLY A 44 -10.56 -15.80 10.66
N ALA A 45 -9.51 -15.82 9.84
CA ALA A 45 -9.65 -16.17 8.42
C ALA A 45 -9.64 -17.67 8.18
N THR A 46 -10.29 -18.10 7.10
CA THR A 46 -10.12 -19.45 6.55
C THR A 46 -8.89 -19.45 5.62
N PRO A 47 -7.81 -20.17 5.95
CA PRO A 47 -6.64 -20.20 5.09
C PRO A 47 -6.85 -21.09 3.87
N ALA A 48 -6.33 -20.66 2.72
CA ALA A 48 -6.20 -21.44 1.50
C ALA A 48 -4.74 -21.38 1.03
N VAL A 49 -4.00 -22.49 1.17
CA VAL A 49 -2.60 -22.55 0.69
C VAL A 49 -2.63 -22.70 -0.83
N VAL A 50 -2.10 -21.69 -1.54
CA VAL A 50 -2.16 -21.63 -3.00
C VAL A 50 -0.96 -20.87 -3.57
N ASP A 51 -0.44 -21.36 -4.70
CA ASP A 51 0.53 -20.59 -5.48
C ASP A 51 -0.19 -19.45 -6.21
N LEU A 52 0.12 -18.19 -5.84
CA LEU A 52 -0.49 -17.01 -6.46
C LEU A 52 -0.03 -16.78 -7.91
N TYR A 53 1.02 -17.45 -8.38
CA TYR A 53 1.42 -17.43 -9.79
C TYR A 53 0.61 -18.43 -10.65
N ASP A 54 -0.05 -19.41 -10.00
CA ASP A 54 -0.97 -20.32 -10.70
C ASP A 54 -2.37 -19.72 -10.78
N GLN A 55 -2.63 -19.05 -11.93
CA GLN A 55 -3.91 -18.41 -12.22
C GLN A 55 -5.10 -19.36 -12.02
N SER A 56 -4.96 -20.65 -12.33
CA SER A 56 -6.04 -21.63 -12.22
C SER A 56 -6.39 -21.96 -10.76
N SER A 57 -5.37 -22.06 -9.92
CA SER A 57 -5.53 -22.25 -8.48
C SER A 57 -6.15 -21.04 -7.80
N VAL A 58 -5.71 -19.83 -8.16
CA VAL A 58 -6.31 -18.58 -7.68
C VAL A 58 -7.78 -18.50 -8.13
N ALA A 59 -8.08 -18.75 -9.40
CA ALA A 59 -9.44 -18.70 -9.93
C ALA A 59 -10.44 -19.61 -9.18
N LYS A 60 -10.00 -20.80 -8.74
CA LYS A 60 -10.80 -21.71 -7.92
C LYS A 60 -11.20 -21.09 -6.58
N GLN A 61 -10.26 -20.39 -5.93
CA GLN A 61 -10.53 -19.73 -4.65
C GLN A 61 -11.45 -18.51 -4.80
N LEU A 62 -11.41 -17.85 -5.97
CA LEU A 62 -12.26 -16.70 -6.27
C LEU A 62 -13.70 -17.11 -6.68
N ALA A 63 -13.92 -18.36 -7.08
CA ALA A 63 -15.19 -18.79 -7.66
C ALA A 63 -16.40 -18.54 -6.73
N ASP A 64 -16.24 -18.81 -5.44
CA ASP A 64 -17.28 -18.68 -4.43
C ASP A 64 -17.19 -17.36 -3.61
N ALA A 65 -16.25 -16.47 -3.93
CA ALA A 65 -16.09 -15.21 -3.24
C ALA A 65 -17.07 -14.15 -3.76
N ASP A 66 -17.64 -13.33 -2.87
CA ASP A 66 -18.47 -12.17 -3.21
C ASP A 66 -17.62 -10.99 -3.73
N GLY A 67 -16.33 -10.98 -3.39
CA GLY A 67 -15.34 -10.02 -3.85
C GLY A 67 -13.92 -10.45 -3.47
N ALA A 68 -12.94 -9.76 -4.01
CA ALA A 68 -11.54 -10.07 -3.73
C ALA A 68 -10.71 -8.80 -3.48
N VAL A 69 -9.73 -8.92 -2.59
CA VAL A 69 -8.73 -7.88 -2.28
C VAL A 69 -7.33 -8.44 -2.50
N HIS A 70 -6.53 -7.74 -3.28
CA HIS A 70 -5.15 -8.12 -3.59
C HIS A 70 -4.16 -7.13 -3.00
N THR A 71 -3.39 -7.60 -2.01
CA THR A 71 -2.30 -6.84 -1.37
C THR A 71 -1.01 -7.63 -1.25
N ALA A 72 -0.96 -8.86 -1.78
CA ALA A 72 0.27 -9.63 -1.80
C ALA A 72 1.30 -8.98 -2.73
N SER A 73 2.52 -8.85 -2.26
CA SER A 73 3.66 -8.43 -3.09
C SER A 73 4.94 -9.03 -2.51
N PRO A 74 5.75 -9.75 -3.29
CA PRO A 74 7.06 -10.21 -2.84
C PRO A 74 8.06 -9.06 -2.66
N GLY A 75 7.84 -7.90 -3.30
CA GLY A 75 8.73 -6.75 -3.20
C GLY A 75 10.01 -6.86 -4.02
N ASP A 76 10.04 -7.75 -5.00
CA ASP A 76 11.15 -8.03 -5.90
C ASP A 76 10.71 -8.01 -7.38
N ASP A 77 11.56 -8.48 -8.28
CA ASP A 77 11.32 -8.52 -9.73
C ASP A 77 10.20 -9.49 -10.15
N THR A 78 9.74 -10.36 -9.26
CA THR A 78 8.60 -11.26 -9.50
C THR A 78 7.25 -10.61 -9.22
N SER A 79 7.22 -9.42 -8.61
CA SER A 79 5.98 -8.71 -8.23
C SER A 79 5.04 -8.48 -9.41
N ALA A 80 5.58 -8.11 -10.58
CA ALA A 80 4.78 -7.88 -11.79
C ALA A 80 4.07 -9.15 -12.27
N ALA A 81 4.74 -10.29 -12.21
CA ALA A 81 4.19 -11.57 -12.62
C ALA A 81 3.08 -12.03 -11.66
N LEU A 82 3.27 -11.84 -10.36
CA LEU A 82 2.29 -12.17 -9.34
C LEU A 82 1.02 -11.32 -9.48
N ASP A 83 1.17 -9.99 -9.52
CA ASP A 83 0.03 -9.07 -9.69
C ASP A 83 -0.75 -9.38 -10.98
N SER A 84 -0.03 -9.69 -12.09
CA SER A 84 -0.65 -10.06 -13.35
C SER A 84 -1.47 -11.35 -13.23
N ALA A 85 -0.91 -12.39 -12.61
CA ALA A 85 -1.58 -13.69 -12.48
C ALA A 85 -2.87 -13.57 -11.64
N VAL A 86 -2.81 -12.85 -10.51
CA VAL A 86 -3.98 -12.63 -9.64
C VAL A 86 -5.03 -11.77 -10.34
N ALA A 87 -4.62 -10.68 -11.02
CA ALA A 87 -5.55 -9.84 -11.78
C ALA A 87 -6.24 -10.62 -12.92
N ASP A 88 -5.50 -11.42 -13.66
CA ASP A 88 -6.04 -12.23 -14.76
C ASP A 88 -6.99 -13.32 -14.25
N ALA A 89 -6.70 -13.93 -13.10
CA ALA A 89 -7.62 -14.86 -12.43
C ALA A 89 -8.92 -14.15 -12.01
N ALA A 90 -8.83 -12.98 -11.38
CA ALA A 90 -9.98 -12.20 -10.96
C ALA A 90 -10.83 -11.74 -12.15
N ILE A 91 -10.22 -11.26 -13.22
CA ILE A 91 -10.91 -10.89 -14.47
C ILE A 91 -11.63 -12.10 -15.05
N GLY A 92 -10.96 -13.26 -15.13
CA GLY A 92 -11.54 -14.48 -15.68
C GLY A 92 -12.78 -14.96 -14.92
N VAL A 93 -12.83 -14.74 -13.59
CA VAL A 93 -13.94 -15.19 -12.73
C VAL A 93 -15.03 -14.13 -12.56
N PHE A 94 -14.66 -12.82 -12.50
CA PHE A 94 -15.59 -11.76 -12.10
C PHE A 94 -16.19 -10.96 -13.26
N VAL A 95 -15.65 -11.04 -14.48
CA VAL A 95 -16.24 -10.39 -15.66
C VAL A 95 -17.70 -10.80 -15.82
N GLY A 96 -18.59 -9.82 -16.00
CA GLY A 96 -20.03 -10.03 -16.16
C GLY A 96 -20.80 -10.35 -14.88
N THR A 97 -20.16 -10.42 -13.72
CA THR A 97 -20.82 -10.78 -12.44
C THR A 97 -21.16 -9.59 -11.54
N GLY A 98 -20.57 -8.44 -11.79
CA GLY A 98 -20.66 -7.26 -10.91
C GLY A 98 -19.83 -7.37 -9.62
N ARG A 99 -19.14 -8.50 -9.38
CA ARG A 99 -18.31 -8.68 -8.19
C ARG A 99 -17.10 -7.74 -8.17
N ALA A 100 -16.66 -7.38 -6.95
CA ALA A 100 -15.56 -6.45 -6.74
C ALA A 100 -14.20 -7.14 -6.77
N TYR A 101 -13.24 -6.54 -7.48
CA TYR A 101 -11.82 -6.83 -7.32
C TYR A 101 -11.08 -5.54 -6.98
N LEU A 102 -10.47 -5.49 -5.80
CA LEU A 102 -9.70 -4.36 -5.29
C LEU A 102 -8.21 -4.70 -5.32
N GLN A 103 -7.41 -3.83 -5.92
CA GLN A 103 -5.96 -3.97 -5.96
C GLN A 103 -5.28 -2.76 -5.33
N ILE A 104 -4.25 -2.99 -4.51
CA ILE A 104 -3.41 -1.90 -4.01
C ILE A 104 -2.38 -1.47 -5.06
N SER A 105 -2.16 -0.17 -5.14
CA SER A 105 -1.07 0.47 -5.87
C SER A 105 -0.43 1.57 -5.01
N GLY A 106 0.56 2.28 -5.52
CA GLY A 106 1.24 3.34 -4.79
C GLY A 106 1.48 4.58 -5.64
N LEU A 107 1.63 5.72 -5.01
CA LEU A 107 1.76 7.03 -5.66
C LEU A 107 2.95 7.16 -6.61
N TRP A 108 3.97 6.33 -6.48
CA TRP A 108 5.15 6.38 -7.36
C TRP A 108 4.81 6.21 -8.85
N VAL A 109 3.66 5.63 -9.19
CA VAL A 109 3.20 5.49 -10.58
C VAL A 109 2.98 6.83 -11.29
N TYR A 110 2.84 7.92 -10.53
CA TYR A 110 2.64 9.27 -11.07
C TYR A 110 3.93 10.09 -11.19
N GLY A 111 5.09 9.54 -10.78
CA GLY A 111 6.36 10.30 -10.78
C GLY A 111 6.33 11.50 -9.85
N SER A 112 7.19 12.50 -10.07
CA SER A 112 7.13 13.77 -9.33
C SER A 112 5.93 14.57 -9.78
N ASN A 113 4.98 14.77 -8.85
CA ASN A 113 3.76 15.56 -9.06
C ASN A 113 3.25 16.01 -7.68
N ARG A 114 3.02 17.32 -7.52
CA ARG A 114 2.57 17.91 -6.24
C ARG A 114 1.06 18.07 -6.13
N SER A 115 0.31 17.62 -7.15
CA SER A 115 -1.15 17.75 -7.24
C SER A 115 -1.74 16.49 -7.91
N ILE A 116 -1.44 15.31 -7.35
CA ILE A 116 -1.91 14.03 -7.85
C ILE A 116 -3.41 13.89 -7.59
N THR A 117 -4.15 13.52 -8.62
CA THR A 117 -5.57 13.16 -8.56
C THR A 117 -5.79 11.80 -9.22
N GLU A 118 -7.01 11.29 -9.16
CA GLU A 118 -7.40 10.04 -9.81
C GLU A 118 -7.23 10.08 -11.34
N ASP A 119 -7.31 11.28 -11.93
CA ASP A 119 -7.17 11.52 -13.38
C ASP A 119 -5.74 11.86 -13.81
N SER A 120 -4.80 11.96 -12.88
CA SER A 120 -3.41 12.26 -13.20
C SER A 120 -2.80 11.22 -14.14
N PRO A 121 -2.04 11.65 -15.17
CA PRO A 121 -1.38 10.73 -16.08
C PRO A 121 -0.27 9.96 -15.36
N PHE A 122 -0.06 8.71 -15.75
CA PHE A 122 1.10 7.94 -15.30
C PHE A 122 2.40 8.56 -15.81
N ASN A 123 3.40 8.61 -14.93
CA ASN A 123 4.78 8.98 -15.21
C ASN A 123 5.71 8.11 -14.35
N ALA A 124 5.48 6.82 -14.38
CA ALA A 124 6.07 5.85 -13.48
C ALA A 124 7.56 5.64 -13.75
N PRO A 125 8.44 5.72 -12.75
CA PRO A 125 9.79 5.19 -12.83
C PRO A 125 9.81 3.70 -13.18
N ALA A 126 10.94 3.23 -13.74
CA ALA A 126 11.08 1.85 -14.21
C ALA A 126 10.71 0.80 -13.16
N LEU A 127 11.03 1.07 -11.88
CA LEU A 127 10.75 0.18 -10.76
C LEU A 127 9.27 -0.20 -10.62
N VAL A 128 8.34 0.68 -10.98
CA VAL A 128 6.90 0.50 -10.79
C VAL A 128 6.08 0.65 -12.08
N SER A 129 6.72 0.85 -13.23
CA SER A 129 6.05 1.07 -14.52
C SER A 129 5.20 -0.11 -14.97
N TRP A 130 5.50 -1.31 -14.51
CA TRP A 130 4.75 -2.53 -14.77
C TRP A 130 3.32 -2.51 -14.19
N ARG A 131 3.01 -1.63 -13.24
CA ARG A 131 1.68 -1.52 -12.61
C ARG A 131 0.64 -1.00 -13.59
N GLU A 132 0.98 -0.01 -14.40
CA GLU A 132 0.03 0.66 -15.30
C GLU A 132 -0.73 -0.31 -16.22
N PRO A 133 -0.08 -1.21 -16.99
CA PRO A 133 -0.81 -2.14 -17.86
C PRO A 133 -1.72 -3.11 -17.09
N ILE A 134 -1.35 -3.49 -15.86
CA ILE A 134 -2.19 -4.36 -15.02
C ILE A 134 -3.41 -3.59 -14.53
N GLU A 135 -3.23 -2.38 -13.99
CA GLU A 135 -4.33 -1.52 -13.56
C GLU A 135 -5.31 -1.21 -14.69
N ARG A 136 -4.81 -0.95 -15.90
CA ARG A 136 -5.67 -0.71 -17.07
C ARG A 136 -6.55 -1.93 -17.40
N ARG A 137 -6.03 -3.15 -17.27
CA ARG A 137 -6.83 -4.38 -17.48
C ARG A 137 -7.90 -4.52 -16.40
N VAL A 138 -7.56 -4.32 -15.14
CA VAL A 138 -8.49 -4.40 -14.00
C VAL A 138 -9.63 -3.39 -14.17
N LEU A 139 -9.29 -2.13 -14.45
CA LEU A 139 -10.26 -1.05 -14.59
C LEU A 139 -11.11 -1.17 -15.87
N GLY A 140 -10.56 -1.76 -16.94
CA GLY A 140 -11.24 -1.98 -18.21
C GLY A 140 -12.09 -3.25 -18.28
N ALA A 141 -12.09 -4.10 -17.26
CA ALA A 141 -12.81 -5.37 -17.25
C ALA A 141 -14.34 -5.18 -17.14
N SER A 142 -15.05 -5.38 -18.23
CA SER A 142 -16.50 -5.12 -18.34
C SER A 142 -17.33 -6.02 -17.43
N GLY A 143 -18.25 -5.42 -16.67
CA GLY A 143 -19.13 -6.15 -15.77
C GLY A 143 -18.47 -6.74 -14.54
N MET A 144 -17.21 -6.40 -14.31
CA MET A 144 -16.52 -6.52 -13.02
C MET A 144 -16.41 -5.14 -12.38
N ARG A 145 -16.48 -5.07 -11.07
CA ARG A 145 -16.23 -3.84 -10.33
C ARG A 145 -14.75 -3.78 -9.96
N GLY A 146 -13.92 -3.37 -10.94
CA GLY A 146 -12.48 -3.19 -10.76
C GLY A 146 -12.17 -1.89 -10.03
N VAL A 147 -11.39 -1.96 -8.95
CA VAL A 147 -10.96 -0.79 -8.18
C VAL A 147 -9.46 -0.88 -7.90
N VAL A 148 -8.76 0.24 -8.08
CA VAL A 148 -7.35 0.40 -7.72
C VAL A 148 -7.24 1.45 -6.63
N ILE A 149 -6.71 1.06 -5.47
CA ILE A 149 -6.42 1.97 -4.37
C ILE A 149 -4.96 2.37 -4.47
N VAL A 150 -4.71 3.62 -4.84
CA VAL A 150 -3.37 4.20 -4.99
C VAL A 150 -3.04 4.95 -3.72
N SER A 151 -2.28 4.33 -2.84
CA SER A 151 -2.03 4.87 -1.50
C SER A 151 -0.69 5.60 -1.38
N GLY A 152 -0.66 6.60 -0.51
CA GLY A 152 0.57 7.06 0.11
C GLY A 152 1.27 5.92 0.85
N SER A 153 2.48 6.18 1.34
CA SER A 153 3.26 5.19 2.09
C SER A 153 2.54 4.80 3.39
N ALA A 154 2.21 3.51 3.52
CA ALA A 154 1.50 3.01 4.70
C ALA A 154 2.41 3.02 5.94
N TYR A 155 1.88 3.50 7.07
CA TYR A 155 2.53 3.55 8.37
C TYR A 155 1.56 3.22 9.51
N GLY A 156 2.07 3.11 10.73
CA GLY A 156 1.29 2.90 11.96
C GLY A 156 1.59 1.54 12.61
N ASP A 157 1.19 1.39 13.84
CA ASP A 157 1.32 0.16 14.64
C ASP A 157 2.75 -0.44 14.65
N GLY A 158 3.77 0.43 14.59
CA GLY A 158 5.18 0.07 14.58
C GLY A 158 5.69 -0.53 13.25
N GLY A 159 4.85 -0.61 12.20
CA GLY A 159 5.17 -1.21 10.92
C GLY A 159 5.38 -0.21 9.78
N GLY A 160 5.54 -0.74 8.55
CA GLY A 160 5.70 0.04 7.33
C GLY A 160 7.15 0.16 6.85
N GLY A 161 7.32 0.05 5.52
CA GLY A 161 8.67 0.08 4.90
C GLY A 161 9.35 1.44 5.00
N ILE A 162 8.60 2.52 4.76
CA ILE A 162 9.14 3.90 4.85
C ILE A 162 9.48 4.29 6.29
N PRO A 163 8.63 4.05 7.31
CA PRO A 163 9.04 4.24 8.70
C PRO A 163 10.31 3.47 9.06
N GLY A 164 10.38 2.19 8.70
CA GLY A 164 11.58 1.37 8.95
C GLY A 164 12.84 1.92 8.28
N LEU A 165 12.74 2.41 7.05
CA LEU A 165 13.83 3.05 6.31
C LEU A 165 14.34 4.30 7.05
N LEU A 166 13.44 5.14 7.56
CA LEU A 166 13.79 6.38 8.25
C LEU A 166 14.39 6.12 9.63
N LEU A 167 13.83 5.20 10.41
CA LEU A 167 14.37 4.80 11.71
C LEU A 167 15.76 4.15 11.58
N GLY A 168 15.99 3.41 10.49
CA GLY A 168 17.28 2.78 10.15
C GLY A 168 18.22 3.66 9.33
N SER A 169 17.94 4.97 9.20
CA SER A 169 18.84 5.89 8.47
C SER A 169 20.25 5.87 9.04
N PRO A 170 21.30 5.94 8.19
CA PRO A 170 22.67 6.05 8.66
C PRO A 170 22.87 7.32 9.48
N ARG A 171 23.92 7.33 10.29
CA ARG A 171 24.27 8.49 11.14
C ARG A 171 25.55 9.11 10.65
N ASP A 172 25.63 10.43 10.79
CA ASP A 172 26.90 11.17 10.65
C ASP A 172 27.80 10.99 11.89
N ASP A 173 28.96 11.65 11.89
CA ASP A 173 29.94 11.56 12.99
C ASP A 173 29.41 12.16 14.31
N ASP A 174 28.43 13.06 14.25
CA ASP A 174 27.75 13.66 15.40
C ASP A 174 26.54 12.85 15.87
N GLY A 175 26.20 11.75 15.18
CA GLY A 175 25.09 10.84 15.50
C GLY A 175 23.74 11.24 14.91
N ASN A 176 23.66 12.29 14.08
CA ASN A 176 22.44 12.71 13.41
C ASN A 176 22.05 11.72 12.31
N LEU A 177 20.75 11.52 12.08
CA LEU A 177 20.26 10.73 10.96
C LEU A 177 20.52 11.45 9.63
N ILE A 178 21.01 10.73 8.61
CA ILE A 178 21.21 11.26 7.26
C ILE A 178 19.95 11.05 6.43
N MET A 179 19.37 12.14 5.92
CA MET A 179 18.16 12.13 5.11
C MET A 179 18.35 11.41 3.78
N VAL A 180 17.26 10.99 3.15
CA VAL A 180 17.25 10.59 1.75
C VAL A 180 17.30 11.85 0.88
N GLY A 181 18.35 12.01 0.08
CA GLY A 181 18.57 13.23 -0.68
C GLY A 181 18.68 14.46 0.22
N THR A 182 18.25 15.61 -0.27
CA THR A 182 18.31 16.87 0.51
C THR A 182 17.18 17.00 1.55
N GLY A 183 16.23 16.06 1.56
CA GLY A 183 15.06 16.08 2.45
C GLY A 183 13.97 17.07 2.05
N ARG A 184 14.09 17.77 0.92
CA ARG A 184 13.09 18.79 0.48
C ARG A 184 11.88 18.21 -0.23
N GLN A 185 12.00 16.99 -0.78
CA GLN A 185 10.88 16.30 -1.40
C GLN A 185 9.85 15.91 -0.33
N HIS A 186 8.60 15.81 -0.75
CA HIS A 186 7.49 15.43 0.11
C HIS A 186 7.06 14.00 -0.18
N TRP A 187 6.61 13.32 0.86
CA TRP A 187 6.00 11.99 0.74
C TRP A 187 4.62 12.00 1.36
N ASP A 188 3.62 11.63 0.57
CA ASP A 188 2.31 11.34 1.12
C ASP A 188 2.33 10.03 1.88
N THR A 189 1.61 10.02 2.98
CA THR A 189 1.51 8.90 3.90
C THR A 189 0.06 8.57 4.19
N VAL A 190 -0.22 7.34 4.65
CA VAL A 190 -1.54 6.93 5.13
C VAL A 190 -1.40 5.94 6.27
N HIS A 191 -2.15 6.14 7.35
CA HIS A 191 -2.13 5.18 8.45
C HIS A 191 -2.78 3.87 8.02
N VAL A 192 -2.13 2.74 8.30
CA VAL A 192 -2.55 1.42 7.83
C VAL A 192 -3.96 1.03 8.28
N ALA A 193 -4.37 1.44 9.50
CA ALA A 193 -5.74 1.20 9.98
C ALA A 193 -6.78 2.02 9.20
N ASP A 194 -6.49 3.30 8.87
CA ASP A 194 -7.39 4.11 8.04
C ASP A 194 -7.46 3.55 6.61
N LEU A 195 -6.34 3.04 6.07
CA LEU A 195 -6.31 2.37 4.78
C LEU A 195 -7.18 1.09 4.78
N ALA A 196 -7.13 0.29 5.84
CA ALA A 196 -7.98 -0.90 5.99
C ALA A 196 -9.47 -0.56 6.00
N VAL A 197 -9.87 0.51 6.72
CA VAL A 197 -11.24 1.04 6.69
C VAL A 197 -11.66 1.41 5.26
N LEU A 198 -10.77 2.02 4.48
CA LEU A 198 -11.08 2.35 3.09
C LEU A 198 -11.35 1.09 2.25
N PHE A 199 -10.49 0.07 2.34
CA PHE A 199 -10.69 -1.17 1.61
C PHE A 199 -12.05 -1.79 1.91
N ARG A 200 -12.47 -1.83 3.18
CA ARG A 200 -13.80 -2.32 3.55
C ARG A 200 -14.90 -1.46 2.93
N ARG A 201 -14.83 -0.13 3.08
CA ARG A 201 -15.86 0.77 2.51
C ARG A 201 -16.00 0.62 1.00
N VAL A 202 -14.88 0.56 0.27
CA VAL A 202 -14.89 0.31 -1.19
C VAL A 202 -15.51 -1.04 -1.53
N LEU A 203 -15.22 -2.07 -0.74
CA LEU A 203 -15.75 -3.41 -0.95
C LEU A 203 -17.30 -3.44 -0.76
N GLU A 204 -17.79 -2.79 0.30
CA GLU A 204 -19.21 -2.71 0.66
C GLU A 204 -20.01 -1.79 -0.26
N ASP A 205 -19.42 -0.73 -0.80
CA ASP A 205 -20.10 0.21 -1.69
C ASP A 205 -20.21 -0.37 -3.10
N GLY A 206 -21.42 -0.77 -3.47
CA GLY A 206 -21.71 -1.34 -4.79
C GLY A 206 -21.49 -0.38 -5.97
N SER A 207 -21.33 0.92 -5.73
CA SER A 207 -21.07 1.95 -6.75
C SER A 207 -19.58 2.27 -6.93
N ALA A 208 -18.74 2.00 -5.93
CA ALA A 208 -17.32 2.30 -5.95
C ALA A 208 -16.59 1.62 -7.11
N ARG A 209 -15.89 2.37 -7.93
CA ARG A 209 -15.14 1.89 -9.10
C ARG A 209 -14.07 2.88 -9.53
N GLY A 210 -13.11 2.41 -10.32
CA GLY A 210 -12.04 3.28 -10.80
C GLY A 210 -10.86 3.34 -9.84
N ARG A 211 -10.19 4.48 -9.79
CA ARG A 211 -9.09 4.74 -8.88
C ARG A 211 -9.55 5.55 -7.68
N TYR A 212 -8.97 5.25 -6.54
CA TYR A 212 -9.00 6.09 -5.35
C TYR A 212 -7.57 6.40 -4.94
N VAL A 213 -7.17 7.65 -5.06
CA VAL A 213 -5.89 8.16 -4.56
C VAL A 213 -6.08 8.58 -3.11
N VAL A 214 -5.24 8.09 -2.20
CA VAL A 214 -5.49 8.25 -0.77
C VAL A 214 -4.23 8.54 0.04
N ASP A 215 -4.40 9.47 0.98
CA ASP A 215 -3.40 9.95 1.93
C ASP A 215 -4.08 10.32 3.25
N ASP A 216 -3.29 10.61 4.29
CA ASP A 216 -3.78 11.06 5.60
C ASP A 216 -4.08 12.57 5.68
N GLY A 217 -3.87 13.30 4.59
CA GLY A 217 -4.02 14.76 4.51
C GLY A 217 -2.82 15.53 5.05
N ALA A 218 -1.81 14.86 5.58
CA ALA A 218 -0.51 15.45 5.85
C ALA A 218 0.43 15.18 4.68
N ASN A 219 1.17 16.17 4.25
CA ASN A 219 2.14 16.00 3.17
C ASN A 219 3.51 16.50 3.65
N PRO A 220 4.15 15.77 4.58
CA PRO A 220 5.41 16.16 5.18
C PRO A 220 6.57 16.08 4.19
N THR A 221 7.55 16.93 4.38
CA THR A 221 8.86 16.78 3.74
C THR A 221 9.61 15.58 4.34
N VAL A 222 10.52 15.01 3.58
CA VAL A 222 11.43 13.98 4.11
C VAL A 222 12.28 14.51 5.26
N ALA A 223 12.60 15.81 5.27
CA ALA A 223 13.29 16.44 6.39
C ALA A 223 12.46 16.40 7.68
N GLU A 224 11.15 16.76 7.61
CA GLU A 224 10.26 16.68 8.76
C GLU A 224 10.09 15.26 9.28
N LEU A 225 9.95 14.30 8.36
CA LEU A 225 9.86 12.86 8.70
C LEU A 225 11.14 12.35 9.35
N THR A 226 12.32 12.66 8.78
CA THR A 226 13.60 12.18 9.32
C THR A 226 13.91 12.84 10.66
N GLN A 227 13.57 14.14 10.83
CA GLN A 227 13.70 14.82 12.11
C GLN A 227 12.80 14.20 13.19
N ALA A 228 11.57 13.82 12.84
CA ALA A 228 10.68 13.12 13.76
C ALA A 228 11.18 11.69 14.08
N ALA A 229 11.69 10.97 13.08
CA ALA A 229 12.31 9.66 13.27
C ALA A 229 13.55 9.74 14.19
N ALA A 230 14.34 10.83 14.10
CA ALA A 230 15.46 11.07 15.01
C ALA A 230 15.02 11.11 16.47
N VAL A 231 13.88 11.76 16.75
CA VAL A 231 13.29 11.75 18.10
C VAL A 231 12.92 10.33 18.54
N ALA A 232 12.33 9.52 17.65
CA ALA A 232 11.91 8.15 17.96
C ALA A 232 13.09 7.25 18.36
N VAL A 233 14.27 7.43 17.75
CA VAL A 233 15.47 6.61 17.98
C VAL A 233 16.51 7.27 18.87
N GLY A 234 16.16 8.41 19.54
CA GLY A 234 17.08 9.12 20.43
C GLY A 234 18.32 9.70 19.72
N ALA A 235 18.21 10.04 18.44
CA ALA A 235 19.29 10.73 17.71
C ALA A 235 19.25 12.24 18.00
N PRO A 236 20.42 12.95 17.94
CA PRO A 236 20.44 14.40 18.20
C PRO A 236 19.60 15.20 17.21
N GLY A 237 19.47 14.74 15.97
CA GLY A 237 18.71 15.38 14.91
C GLY A 237 18.84 14.66 13.58
N ALA A 238 18.54 15.37 12.49
CA ALA A 238 18.70 14.87 11.14
C ALA A 238 19.39 15.93 10.26
N VAL A 239 20.27 15.49 9.36
CA VAL A 239 21.03 16.34 8.43
C VAL A 239 20.75 15.95 6.99
N PRO A 240 20.77 16.92 6.05
CA PRO A 240 20.63 16.60 4.65
C PRO A 240 21.71 15.63 4.16
N GLY A 241 21.31 14.65 3.37
CA GLY A 241 22.21 13.88 2.54
C GLY A 241 22.29 14.46 1.13
N SER A 242 22.75 13.64 0.18
CA SER A 242 22.74 13.96 -1.24
C SER A 242 22.01 12.88 -2.04
N ASP A 243 21.58 13.21 -3.26
CA ASP A 243 20.98 12.25 -4.17
C ASP A 243 21.96 11.13 -4.55
N ASP A 244 23.26 11.45 -4.67
CA ASP A 244 24.28 10.46 -5.01
C ASP A 244 24.53 9.50 -3.85
N GLU A 245 24.55 9.97 -2.61
CA GLU A 245 24.60 9.11 -1.42
C GLU A 245 23.37 8.21 -1.32
N ALA A 246 22.17 8.74 -1.60
CA ALA A 246 20.95 7.94 -1.65
C ALA A 246 21.06 6.82 -2.70
N ARG A 247 21.53 7.12 -3.91
CA ARG A 247 21.75 6.13 -4.97
C ARG A 247 22.80 5.08 -4.62
N ALA A 248 23.92 5.51 -4.04
CA ALA A 248 24.97 4.60 -3.62
C ALA A 248 24.52 3.62 -2.53
N ARG A 249 23.69 4.09 -1.61
CA ARG A 249 23.18 3.30 -0.47
C ARG A 249 22.03 2.37 -0.83
N LEU A 250 21.07 2.87 -1.60
CA LEU A 250 19.77 2.21 -1.82
C LEU A 250 19.66 1.55 -3.20
N GLY A 251 20.64 1.79 -4.08
CA GLY A 251 20.58 1.44 -5.48
C GLY A 251 19.78 2.46 -6.31
N ASN A 252 20.13 2.58 -7.59
CA ASN A 252 19.57 3.63 -8.46
C ASN A 252 18.04 3.58 -8.54
N ALA A 253 17.46 2.41 -8.78
CA ALA A 253 16.03 2.27 -9.00
C ALA A 253 15.19 2.62 -7.76
N PHE A 254 15.63 2.19 -6.57
CA PHE A 254 14.91 2.49 -5.33
C PHE A 254 15.14 3.94 -4.88
N ALA A 255 16.35 4.47 -5.04
CA ALA A 255 16.62 5.87 -4.76
C ALA A 255 15.80 6.81 -5.67
N GLU A 256 15.63 6.46 -6.97
CA GLU A 256 14.82 7.24 -7.91
C GLU A 256 13.41 7.47 -7.37
N VAL A 257 12.72 6.43 -6.91
CA VAL A 257 11.35 6.57 -6.40
C VAL A 257 11.29 7.30 -5.06
N LEU A 258 12.31 7.21 -4.22
CA LEU A 258 12.39 7.93 -2.96
C LEU A 258 12.77 9.42 -3.11
N LEU A 259 13.34 9.80 -4.24
CA LEU A 259 13.65 11.19 -4.58
C LEU A 259 12.50 11.92 -5.29
N LEU A 260 11.39 11.22 -5.57
CA LEU A 260 10.19 11.86 -6.11
C LEU A 260 9.61 12.86 -5.10
N ASP A 261 9.17 14.01 -5.62
CA ASP A 261 8.43 15.01 -4.84
C ASP A 261 6.95 14.89 -5.17
N GLN A 262 6.16 14.39 -4.21
CA GLN A 262 4.77 14.04 -4.43
C GLN A 262 3.83 14.74 -3.44
N GLY A 263 2.62 15.01 -3.91
CA GLY A 263 1.51 15.52 -3.10
C GLY A 263 0.19 15.21 -3.79
N THR A 264 -0.88 15.00 -3.02
CA THR A 264 -2.19 14.66 -3.56
C THR A 264 -3.18 15.81 -3.37
N ASP A 265 -4.06 15.98 -4.36
CA ASP A 265 -5.27 16.81 -4.30
C ASP A 265 -6.54 15.95 -4.47
N ALA A 266 -6.41 14.64 -4.25
CA ALA A 266 -7.49 13.68 -4.44
C ALA A 266 -8.60 13.85 -3.40
N VAL A 267 -9.85 13.69 -3.86
CA VAL A 267 -11.03 13.92 -3.02
C VAL A 267 -12.05 12.78 -3.09
N SER A 268 -11.92 11.85 -4.05
CA SER A 268 -12.94 10.84 -4.35
C SER A 268 -13.26 9.95 -3.15
N ALA A 269 -12.26 9.45 -2.43
CA ALA A 269 -12.48 8.64 -1.24
C ALA A 269 -13.27 9.40 -0.15
N ARG A 270 -13.01 10.70 0.00
CA ARG A 270 -13.70 11.57 0.97
C ARG A 270 -15.12 11.92 0.54
N SER A 271 -15.33 12.21 -0.75
CA SER A 271 -16.62 12.67 -1.27
C SER A 271 -17.59 11.53 -1.59
N GLU A 272 -17.11 10.41 -2.09
CA GLU A 272 -17.95 9.30 -2.54
C GLU A 272 -18.19 8.26 -1.43
N LEU A 273 -17.16 8.01 -0.59
CA LEU A 273 -17.19 6.95 0.43
C LEU A 273 -17.30 7.49 1.85
N ASP A 274 -17.37 8.82 2.03
CA ASP A 274 -17.26 9.48 3.35
C ASP A 274 -16.05 8.97 4.17
N TRP A 275 -15.00 8.53 3.47
CA TRP A 275 -13.79 8.08 4.13
C TRP A 275 -12.95 9.28 4.56
N ARG A 276 -12.56 9.29 5.83
CA ARG A 276 -11.70 10.34 6.40
C ARG A 276 -10.63 9.68 7.25
N PRO A 277 -9.34 9.99 7.01
CA PRO A 277 -8.28 9.56 7.90
C PRO A 277 -8.50 10.15 9.30
N SER A 278 -8.27 9.36 10.32
CA SER A 278 -8.56 9.72 11.71
C SER A 278 -7.41 9.45 12.68
N ARG A 279 -6.38 8.77 12.20
CA ARG A 279 -5.21 8.39 13.01
C ARG A 279 -4.18 9.52 13.03
N PRO A 280 -3.30 9.55 14.07
CA PRO A 280 -2.20 10.51 14.14
C PRO A 280 -1.32 10.44 12.87
N SER A 281 -0.74 11.58 12.47
CA SER A 281 0.19 11.63 11.34
C SER A 281 1.46 10.81 11.62
N LEU A 282 2.21 10.42 10.55
CA LEU A 282 3.48 9.72 10.73
C LEU A 282 4.49 10.54 11.56
N VAL A 283 4.46 11.87 11.42
CA VAL A 283 5.29 12.76 12.25
C VAL A 283 4.93 12.62 13.73
N ASP A 284 3.63 12.55 14.06
CA ASP A 284 3.16 12.38 15.43
C ASP A 284 3.44 10.98 15.96
N GLU A 285 3.28 9.95 15.12
CA GLU A 285 3.61 8.56 15.44
C GLU A 285 5.08 8.38 15.79
N PHE A 286 6.00 9.04 15.07
CA PHE A 286 7.42 9.04 15.42
C PHE A 286 7.70 9.78 16.74
N ARG A 287 7.01 10.89 16.99
CA ARG A 287 7.25 11.69 18.19
C ARG A 287 6.65 11.11 19.45
N ASN A 288 5.45 10.53 19.35
CA ASN A 288 4.63 10.19 20.52
C ASN A 288 3.96 8.81 20.43
N GLY A 289 4.06 8.11 19.30
CA GLY A 289 3.29 6.91 19.02
C GLY A 289 4.10 5.60 19.01
N SER A 290 3.71 4.69 18.14
CA SER A 290 4.12 3.28 18.13
C SER A 290 5.57 3.01 17.72
N TYR A 291 6.31 4.01 17.22
CA TYR A 291 7.71 3.86 16.79
C TYR A 291 8.75 4.28 17.83
N ARG A 292 8.33 4.74 18.99
CA ARG A 292 9.29 5.11 20.05
C ARG A 292 9.85 3.86 20.74
N THR A 293 11.17 3.81 20.82
CA THR A 293 11.92 2.75 21.54
C THR A 293 12.21 3.15 22.99
#